data_41f5b78457139fad6123cdb1f8455a5f
#
_entry.id   41f5b78457139fad6123cdb1f8455a5f
#
_cell.length_a   1.000
_cell.length_b   1.000
_cell.length_c   1.000
_cell.angle_alpha   90.00
_cell.angle_beta   90.00
_cell.angle_gamma   90.00
#
_symmetry.space_group_name_H-M   'P 1'
#
loop_
_entity.id
_entity.type
_entity.pdbx_description
1 polymer ?
#
loop_
_entity_poly.entity_id
_entity_poly.type
_entity_poly.pdbx_seq_one_letter_code
_entity_poly.pdbx_strand_id
1 'polypeptide(L)'
;MMEKLFKQMMEEKHDFYHYMGLYEMCCDPAVKAKLHAIASQEVQHYKELYDIVFKDDPAYTWTPIEKIIHHQAKEWYEEMLEELKHFGK
;
A
#
# COMPACT_ATOMS: atom_id res chain seq x y z
N MET A 1 -16.01 9.89 -7.04
CA MET A 1 -14.74 10.29 -6.41
C MET A 1 -14.07 9.17 -5.64
N MET A 2 -14.82 8.46 -4.80
CA MET A 2 -14.27 7.32 -4.01
C MET A 2 -13.70 6.21 -4.88
N GLU A 3 -14.36 5.92 -6.00
CA GLU A 3 -13.86 4.91 -6.94
C GLU A 3 -12.49 5.26 -7.50
N LYS A 4 -12.26 6.54 -7.82
CA LYS A 4 -10.98 7.00 -8.36
C LYS A 4 -9.88 6.92 -7.30
N LEU A 5 -10.22 7.27 -6.05
CA LEU A 5 -9.27 7.18 -4.94
C LEU A 5 -8.90 5.72 -4.65
N PHE A 6 -9.89 4.84 -4.67
CA PHE A 6 -9.65 3.41 -4.47
C PHE A 6 -8.77 2.84 -5.59
N LYS A 7 -9.04 3.24 -6.83
CA LYS A 7 -8.22 2.84 -7.98
C LYS A 7 -6.78 3.30 -7.79
N GLN A 8 -6.58 4.54 -7.32
CA GLN A 8 -5.24 5.05 -7.06
C GLN A 8 -4.54 4.25 -5.97
N MET A 9 -5.27 3.84 -4.91
CA MET A 9 -4.71 2.95 -3.89
C MET A 9 -4.18 1.66 -4.51
N MET A 10 -4.94 1.08 -5.43
CA MET A 10 -4.53 -0.16 -6.10
C MET A 10 -3.28 0.06 -6.96
N GLU A 11 -3.17 1.21 -7.60
CA GLU A 11 -1.98 1.56 -8.39
C GLU A 11 -0.74 1.71 -7.49
N GLU A 12 -0.89 2.34 -6.32
CA GLU A 12 0.21 2.46 -5.36
C GLU A 12 0.65 1.10 -4.84
N LYS A 13 -0.30 0.22 -4.57
CA LYS A 13 -0.01 -1.16 -4.15
C LYS A 13 0.75 -1.91 -5.24
N HIS A 14 0.30 -1.81 -6.48
CA HIS A 14 0.95 -2.44 -7.63
C HIS A 14 2.38 -1.93 -7.78
N ASP A 15 2.57 -0.62 -7.70
CA ASP A 15 3.89 0.01 -7.80
C ASP A 15 4.80 -0.44 -6.68
N PHE A 16 4.27 -0.55 -5.46
CA PHE A 16 5.04 -1.06 -4.33
C PHE A 16 5.66 -2.43 -4.64
N TYR A 17 4.84 -3.37 -5.08
CA TYR A 17 5.30 -4.72 -5.37
C TYR A 17 6.24 -4.75 -6.57
N HIS A 18 6.04 -3.86 -7.53
CA HIS A 18 6.95 -3.72 -8.66
C HIS A 18 8.36 -3.32 -8.18
N TYR A 19 8.45 -2.30 -7.32
CA TYR A 19 9.74 -1.85 -6.78
C TYR A 19 10.38 -2.87 -5.86
N MET A 20 9.58 -3.61 -5.09
CA MET A 20 10.12 -4.68 -4.24
C MET A 20 10.66 -5.83 -5.08
N GLY A 21 10.02 -6.13 -6.20
CA GLY A 21 10.54 -7.11 -7.14
C GLY A 21 11.87 -6.70 -7.72
N LEU A 22 12.01 -5.42 -8.11
CA LEU A 22 13.28 -4.87 -8.58
C LEU A 22 14.34 -4.91 -7.49
N TYR A 23 13.96 -4.62 -6.26
CA TYR A 23 14.85 -4.71 -5.10
C TYR A 23 15.44 -6.11 -4.96
N GLU A 24 14.60 -7.14 -5.03
CA GLU A 24 15.05 -8.52 -4.92
C GLU A 24 16.03 -8.92 -6.02
N MET A 25 15.85 -8.39 -7.22
CA MET A 25 16.68 -8.72 -8.38
C MET A 25 17.98 -7.93 -8.45
N CYS A 26 18.07 -6.84 -7.69
CA CYS A 26 19.21 -5.93 -7.76
C CYS A 26 20.36 -6.42 -6.90
N CYS A 27 21.59 -6.36 -7.42
CA CYS A 27 22.80 -6.76 -6.69
C CYS A 27 23.57 -5.58 -6.10
N ASP A 28 23.27 -4.35 -6.51
CA ASP A 28 23.98 -3.16 -6.05
C ASP A 28 23.33 -2.63 -4.77
N PRO A 29 24.06 -2.61 -3.62
CA PRO A 29 23.49 -2.15 -2.35
C PRO A 29 22.94 -0.72 -2.38
N ALA A 30 23.59 0.19 -3.10
CA ALA A 30 23.17 1.58 -3.19
C ALA A 30 21.85 1.69 -3.96
N VAL A 31 21.71 0.94 -5.05
CA VAL A 31 20.47 0.90 -5.86
C VAL A 31 19.36 0.23 -5.06
N LYS A 32 19.68 -0.87 -4.34
CA LYS A 32 18.69 -1.54 -3.49
C LYS A 32 18.13 -0.58 -2.44
N ALA A 33 19.00 0.23 -1.81
CA ALA A 33 18.55 1.19 -0.81
C ALA A 33 17.58 2.23 -1.42
N LYS A 34 17.85 2.69 -2.64
CA LYS A 34 16.97 3.63 -3.33
C LYS A 34 15.63 3.00 -3.68
N LEU A 35 15.65 1.76 -4.17
CA LEU A 35 14.42 1.03 -4.49
C LEU A 35 13.56 0.81 -3.26
N HIS A 36 14.19 0.48 -2.13
CA HIS A 36 13.48 0.32 -0.85
C HIS A 36 12.84 1.64 -0.42
N ALA A 37 13.55 2.76 -0.57
CA ALA A 37 13.03 4.09 -0.25
C ALA A 37 11.83 4.45 -1.11
N ILE A 38 11.87 4.14 -2.42
CA ILE A 38 10.74 4.39 -3.33
C ILE A 38 9.55 3.53 -2.94
N ALA A 39 9.78 2.25 -2.66
CA ALA A 39 8.72 1.33 -2.22
C ALA A 39 8.07 1.82 -0.92
N SER A 40 8.88 2.32 0.02
CA SER A 40 8.39 2.89 1.27
C SER A 40 7.45 4.09 1.02
N GLN A 41 7.79 4.95 0.05
CA GLN A 41 6.93 6.07 -0.33
C GLN A 41 5.59 5.59 -0.90
N GLU A 42 5.60 4.51 -1.68
CA GLU A 42 4.35 3.95 -2.23
C GLU A 42 3.43 3.45 -1.13
N VAL A 43 3.98 2.83 -0.09
CA VAL A 43 3.20 2.39 1.07
C VAL A 43 2.61 3.59 1.81
N GLN A 44 3.39 4.66 1.96
CA GLN A 44 2.91 5.88 2.60
C GLN A 44 1.78 6.53 1.80
N HIS A 45 1.91 6.61 0.48
CA HIS A 45 0.84 7.13 -0.40
C HIS A 45 -0.42 6.27 -0.28
N TYR A 46 -0.26 4.96 -0.25
CA TYR A 46 -1.38 4.04 -0.05
C TYR A 46 -2.12 4.35 1.26
N LYS A 47 -1.37 4.51 2.36
CA LYS A 47 -1.95 4.81 3.67
C LYS A 47 -2.68 6.15 3.67
N GLU A 48 -2.11 7.16 3.02
CA GLU A 48 -2.75 8.48 2.91
C GLU A 48 -4.08 8.38 2.18
N LEU A 49 -4.12 7.66 1.06
CA LEU A 49 -5.35 7.42 0.31
C LEU A 49 -6.35 6.58 1.09
N TYR A 50 -5.87 5.55 1.78
CA TYR A 50 -6.67 4.73 2.67
C TYR A 50 -7.38 5.59 3.71
N ASP A 51 -6.65 6.49 4.36
CA ASP A 51 -7.21 7.38 5.38
C ASP A 51 -8.28 8.31 4.78
N ILE A 52 -8.08 8.81 3.56
CA ILE A 52 -9.08 9.64 2.89
C ILE A 52 -10.35 8.84 2.58
N VAL A 53 -10.19 7.63 2.05
CA VAL A 53 -11.32 6.81 1.61
C VAL A 53 -12.16 6.33 2.80
N PHE A 54 -11.52 5.96 3.91
CA PHE A 54 -12.21 5.30 5.03
C PHE A 54 -12.33 6.14 6.31
N LYS A 55 -11.75 7.33 6.32
CA LYS A 55 -11.58 8.11 7.53
C LYS A 55 -12.86 8.57 8.21
N ASP A 56 -13.82 9.04 7.43
CA ASP A 56 -14.94 9.81 7.98
C ASP A 56 -16.22 9.02 8.15
N ASP A 57 -16.26 7.78 7.71
CA ASP A 57 -17.46 6.95 7.79
C ASP A 57 -17.38 5.99 8.97
N PRO A 58 -18.27 6.17 9.98
CA PRO A 58 -18.34 5.17 11.04
C PRO A 58 -18.66 3.80 10.46
N ALA A 59 -17.96 2.78 10.94
CA ALA A 59 -18.08 1.42 10.40
C ALA A 59 -19.53 0.89 10.39
N TYR A 60 -20.36 1.35 11.32
CA TYR A 60 -21.75 0.90 11.40
C TYR A 60 -22.62 1.48 10.27
N THR A 61 -22.17 2.52 9.59
CA THR A 61 -22.93 3.10 8.45
C THR A 61 -22.54 2.47 7.12
N TRP A 62 -21.49 1.64 7.11
CA TRP A 62 -21.03 1.01 5.88
C TRP A 62 -21.93 -0.15 5.46
N THR A 63 -22.12 -0.31 4.15
CA THR A 63 -22.75 -1.49 3.60
C THR A 63 -21.86 -2.71 3.84
N PRO A 64 -22.42 -3.92 3.77
CA PRO A 64 -21.60 -5.15 3.90
C PRO A 64 -20.44 -5.20 2.91
N ILE A 65 -20.65 -4.74 1.68
CA ILE A 65 -19.62 -4.71 0.64
C ILE A 65 -18.50 -3.73 1.03
N GLU A 66 -18.87 -2.54 1.52
CA GLU A 66 -17.89 -1.55 1.96
C GLU A 66 -17.04 -2.05 3.12
N LYS A 67 -17.64 -2.81 4.04
CA LYS A 67 -16.90 -3.42 5.16
C LYS A 67 -15.87 -4.43 4.67
N ILE A 68 -16.24 -5.22 3.67
CA ILE A 68 -15.34 -6.22 3.06
C ILE A 68 -14.17 -5.50 2.39
N ILE A 69 -14.46 -4.46 1.61
CA ILE A 69 -13.44 -3.68 0.90
C ILE A 69 -12.48 -3.03 1.89
N HIS A 70 -13.01 -2.44 2.96
CA HIS A 70 -12.18 -1.81 4.01
C HIS A 70 -11.25 -2.84 4.65
N HIS A 71 -11.78 -3.99 5.02
CA HIS A 71 -11.01 -5.06 5.66
C HIS A 71 -9.89 -5.52 4.73
N GLN A 72 -10.19 -5.73 3.46
CA GLN A 72 -9.20 -6.15 2.46
C GLN A 72 -8.12 -5.08 2.26
N ALA A 73 -8.51 -3.82 2.18
CA ALA A 73 -7.57 -2.72 2.00
C ALA A 73 -6.61 -2.60 3.19
N LYS A 74 -7.12 -2.85 4.40
CA LYS A 74 -6.32 -2.85 5.63
C LYS A 74 -5.32 -4.01 5.62
N GLU A 75 -5.74 -5.20 5.21
CA GLU A 75 -4.86 -6.36 5.11
C GLU A 75 -3.73 -6.11 4.12
N TRP A 76 -4.03 -5.52 2.97
CA TRP A 76 -3.02 -5.18 1.97
C TRP A 76 -1.98 -4.21 2.53
N TYR A 77 -2.42 -3.22 3.30
CA TYR A 77 -1.48 -2.28 3.94
C TYR A 77 -0.56 -3.01 4.91
N GLU A 78 -1.10 -3.88 5.74
CA GLU A 78 -0.32 -4.66 6.71
C GLU A 78 0.68 -5.58 6.00
N GLU A 79 0.28 -6.21 4.90
CA GLU A 79 1.15 -7.05 4.09
C GLU A 79 2.32 -6.26 3.49
N MET A 80 2.04 -5.06 2.97
CA MET A 80 3.10 -4.19 2.42
C MET A 80 4.09 -3.76 3.49
N LEU A 81 3.60 -3.43 4.69
CA LEU A 81 4.47 -3.08 5.82
C LEU A 81 5.38 -4.24 6.22
N GLU A 82 4.82 -5.46 6.26
CA GLU A 82 5.59 -6.66 6.58
C GLU A 82 6.68 -6.91 5.56
N GLU A 83 6.35 -6.76 4.28
CA GLU A 83 7.29 -6.90 3.17
C GLU A 83 8.45 -5.92 3.31
N LEU A 84 8.15 -4.64 3.58
CA LEU A 84 9.17 -3.61 3.79
C LEU A 84 10.12 -3.96 4.93
N LYS A 85 9.59 -4.42 6.04
CA LYS A 85 10.40 -4.80 7.22
C LYS A 85 11.29 -5.98 6.90
N HIS A 86 10.76 -6.95 6.18
CA HIS A 86 11.49 -8.17 5.84
C HIS A 86 12.71 -7.86 4.97
N PHE A 87 12.54 -7.03 3.94
CA PHE A 87 13.60 -6.72 2.99
C PHE A 87 14.48 -5.54 3.42
N GLY A 88 14.04 -4.76 4.40
CA GLY A 88 14.79 -3.60 4.89
C GLY A 88 15.86 -3.90 5.93
N LYS A 89 16.04 -5.14 6.25
CA LYS A 89 17.01 -5.55 7.27
C LYS A 89 18.40 -5.79 6.70
#